data_b25ac5de48bf78b15b4a60517fbb0b7f
#
_entry.id   b25ac5de48bf78b15b4a60517fbb0b7f
#
_cell.length_a   1.000
_cell.length_b   1.000
_cell.length_c   1.000
_cell.angle_alpha   90.00
_cell.angle_beta   90.00
_cell.angle_gamma   90.00
#
_symmetry.space_group_name_H-M   'P 1'
#
loop_
_entity.id
_entity.type
_entity.pdbx_description
1 polymer ?
#
loop_
_entity_poly.entity_id
_entity_poly.type
_entity_poly.pdbx_seq_one_letter_code
_entity_poly.pdbx_strand_id
1 'polypeptide(L)'
;GIKIPTTEFMQELRKACSETGTILILDEIQSGYGRSGKFFAHQYNDIKPDIITVAKGIGNGFPMAGVLISPMFKPVYGQLGTTFGGNHLACSAALAVMDVIEQENLVENAKAVGDYLLEELKKFPQIKEVRGRGLMIGLEFEEPIKELRSRLIYDEHVFTGASGTNVLRLLPPLCLSMEEAKEFLARFKKVL
;
A
#
# COMPACT_ATOMS: atom_id res chain seq x y z
N GLY A 1 8.57 3.44 -9.23
CA GLY A 1 7.93 2.80 -8.08
C GLY A 1 6.57 2.21 -8.41
N ILE A 2 5.99 1.53 -7.43
CA ILE A 2 4.67 0.87 -7.56
C ILE A 2 4.66 -0.09 -8.77
N LYS A 3 5.57 -1.05 -8.74
CA LYS A 3 5.57 -2.17 -9.70
C LYS A 3 4.76 -3.31 -9.11
N ILE A 4 3.82 -3.82 -9.90
CA ILE A 4 2.95 -4.91 -9.47
C ILE A 4 3.43 -6.17 -10.17
N PRO A 5 3.90 -7.19 -9.42
CA PRO A 5 4.28 -8.46 -10.02
C PRO A 5 3.05 -9.19 -10.57
N THR A 6 3.25 -10.00 -11.60
CA THR A 6 2.16 -10.85 -12.10
C THR A 6 1.86 -11.98 -11.13
N THR A 7 0.65 -12.52 -11.21
CA THR A 7 0.24 -13.66 -10.37
C THR A 7 1.12 -14.87 -10.65
N GLU A 8 1.44 -15.13 -11.89
CA GLU A 8 2.31 -16.24 -12.32
C GLU A 8 3.69 -16.13 -11.69
N PHE A 9 4.31 -14.93 -11.73
CA PHE A 9 5.61 -14.70 -11.09
C PHE A 9 5.56 -15.01 -9.59
N MET A 10 4.53 -14.53 -8.88
CA MET A 10 4.42 -14.74 -7.44
C MET A 10 4.17 -16.21 -7.08
N GLN A 11 3.38 -16.91 -7.88
CA GLN A 11 3.11 -18.34 -7.69
C GLN A 11 4.36 -19.19 -7.97
N GLU A 12 5.09 -18.92 -9.07
CA GLU A 12 6.34 -19.60 -9.36
C GLU A 12 7.42 -19.31 -8.31
N LEU A 13 7.49 -18.06 -7.80
CA LEU A 13 8.36 -17.72 -6.68
C LEU A 13 8.03 -18.55 -5.43
N ARG A 14 6.75 -18.64 -5.04
CA ARG A 14 6.33 -19.47 -3.89
C ARG A 14 6.67 -20.94 -4.12
N LYS A 15 6.44 -21.46 -5.32
CA LYS A 15 6.77 -22.83 -5.69
C LYS A 15 8.28 -23.09 -5.59
N ALA A 16 9.11 -22.25 -6.19
CA ALA A 16 10.57 -22.37 -6.13
C ALA A 16 11.09 -22.34 -4.68
N CYS A 17 10.56 -21.43 -3.85
CA CYS A 17 10.89 -21.40 -2.42
C CYS A 17 10.52 -22.70 -1.71
N SER A 18 9.38 -23.28 -2.04
CA SER A 18 8.92 -24.56 -1.42
C SER A 18 9.79 -25.74 -1.86
N GLU A 19 10.16 -25.81 -3.13
CA GLU A 19 10.98 -26.88 -3.69
C GLU A 19 12.42 -26.86 -3.16
N THR A 20 12.95 -25.67 -2.89
CA THR A 20 14.34 -25.50 -2.39
C THR A 20 14.43 -25.40 -0.88
N GLY A 21 13.31 -25.40 -0.15
CA GLY A 21 13.30 -25.14 1.29
C GLY A 21 13.66 -23.69 1.67
N THR A 22 13.59 -22.76 0.71
CA THR A 22 13.90 -21.33 0.95
C THR A 22 12.71 -20.64 1.60
N ILE A 23 12.97 -19.81 2.59
CA ILE A 23 11.94 -19.02 3.29
C ILE A 23 11.50 -17.84 2.43
N LEU A 24 10.19 -17.72 2.20
CA LEU A 24 9.60 -16.57 1.51
C LEU A 24 9.16 -15.51 2.52
N ILE A 25 9.82 -14.36 2.48
CA ILE A 25 9.47 -13.19 3.29
C ILE A 25 8.83 -12.15 2.38
N LEU A 26 7.62 -11.69 2.72
CA LEU A 26 6.96 -10.60 2.01
C LEU A 26 6.88 -9.35 2.90
N ASP A 27 7.36 -8.24 2.34
CA ASP A 27 7.28 -6.93 2.99
C ASP A 27 5.94 -6.27 2.65
N GLU A 28 5.02 -6.30 3.61
CA GLU A 28 3.70 -5.66 3.52
C GLU A 28 3.62 -4.34 4.32
N ILE A 29 4.79 -3.76 4.63
CA ILE A 29 4.88 -2.52 5.41
C ILE A 29 4.09 -1.38 4.77
N GLN A 30 4.07 -1.28 3.44
CA GLN A 30 3.33 -0.25 2.72
C GLN A 30 2.05 -0.76 2.07
N SER A 31 2.00 -2.01 1.64
CA SER A 31 0.90 -2.60 0.86
C SER A 31 -0.19 -3.24 1.71
N GLY A 32 0.10 -3.56 2.96
CA GLY A 32 -0.84 -4.17 3.91
C GLY A 32 -1.87 -3.20 4.51
N TYR A 33 -2.69 -3.75 5.39
CA TYR A 33 -3.75 -3.04 6.09
C TYR A 33 -4.73 -2.33 5.17
N GLY A 34 -5.17 -3.02 4.11
CA GLY A 34 -6.20 -2.52 3.20
C GLY A 34 -5.68 -1.62 2.07
N ARG A 35 -4.45 -1.13 2.13
CA ARG A 35 -3.89 -0.16 1.18
C ARG A 35 -4.05 -0.55 -0.28
N SER A 36 -3.87 -1.81 -0.60
CA SER A 36 -4.00 -2.35 -1.96
C SER A 36 -5.41 -2.80 -2.35
N GLY A 37 -6.42 -2.65 -1.49
CA GLY A 37 -7.77 -3.18 -1.71
C GLY A 37 -7.93 -4.66 -1.36
N LYS A 38 -6.95 -5.22 -0.68
CA LYS A 38 -6.96 -6.47 0.09
C LYS A 38 -6.29 -6.18 1.42
N PHE A 39 -6.59 -6.96 2.47
CA PHE A 39 -5.93 -6.74 3.77
C PHE A 39 -4.41 -6.84 3.65
N PHE A 40 -3.93 -7.85 2.92
CA PHE A 40 -2.53 -7.97 2.46
C PHE A 40 -2.46 -8.11 0.95
N ALA A 41 -1.48 -7.48 0.30
CA ALA A 41 -1.36 -7.48 -1.15
C ALA A 41 -1.08 -8.88 -1.74
N HIS A 42 -0.37 -9.76 -1.03
CA HIS A 42 -0.10 -11.11 -1.49
C HIS A 42 -1.38 -11.95 -1.70
N GLN A 43 -2.49 -11.59 -1.05
CA GLN A 43 -3.79 -12.26 -1.22
C GLN A 43 -4.33 -12.18 -2.65
N TYR A 44 -3.84 -11.23 -3.47
CA TYR A 44 -4.18 -11.20 -4.90
C TYR A 44 -3.61 -12.37 -5.70
N ASN A 45 -2.55 -12.99 -5.20
CA ASN A 45 -1.83 -14.03 -5.92
C ASN A 45 -2.10 -15.43 -5.39
N ASP A 46 -2.98 -15.55 -4.39
CA ASP A 46 -3.33 -16.81 -3.72
C ASP A 46 -2.09 -17.60 -3.23
N ILE A 47 -1.11 -16.90 -2.69
CA ILE A 47 0.09 -17.49 -2.10
C ILE A 47 0.13 -17.23 -0.60
N LYS A 48 0.84 -18.10 0.13
CA LYS A 48 1.08 -17.96 1.56
C LYS A 48 2.57 -17.81 1.82
N PRO A 49 3.05 -16.64 2.26
CA PRO A 49 4.44 -16.46 2.65
C PRO A 49 4.72 -17.14 3.99
N ASP A 50 6.01 -17.34 4.27
CA ASP A 50 6.46 -17.89 5.56
C ASP A 50 6.60 -16.81 6.61
N ILE A 51 6.93 -15.57 6.19
CA ILE A 51 7.06 -14.40 7.07
C ILE A 51 6.45 -13.19 6.35
N ILE A 52 5.75 -12.33 7.10
CA ILE A 52 5.25 -11.04 6.64
C ILE A 52 5.75 -9.95 7.58
N THR A 53 6.40 -8.91 7.03
CA THR A 53 6.75 -7.72 7.81
C THR A 53 5.65 -6.67 7.68
N VAL A 54 5.28 -6.03 8.80
CA VAL A 54 4.21 -5.04 8.88
C VAL A 54 4.64 -3.82 9.70
N ALA A 55 4.20 -2.65 9.28
CA ALA A 55 4.41 -1.37 9.97
C ALA A 55 3.42 -0.32 9.42
N LYS A 56 3.75 0.96 9.50
CA LYS A 56 2.99 2.09 8.94
C LYS A 56 1.49 2.01 9.26
N GLY A 57 0.71 1.39 8.37
CA GLY A 57 -0.75 1.27 8.50
C GLY A 57 -1.21 0.59 9.79
N ILE A 58 -0.43 -0.34 10.35
CA ILE A 58 -0.78 -1.05 11.59
C ILE A 58 -1.03 -0.10 12.76
N GLY A 59 -0.25 0.99 12.86
CA GLY A 59 -0.37 1.95 13.96
C GLY A 59 -1.01 3.28 13.56
N ASN A 60 -1.30 3.49 12.27
CA ASN A 60 -1.86 4.72 11.70
C ASN A 60 -1.20 6.01 12.25
N GLY A 61 0.13 6.03 12.30
CA GLY A 61 0.92 7.13 12.84
C GLY A 61 1.52 6.86 14.22
N PHE A 62 1.00 5.91 14.98
CA PHE A 62 1.68 5.45 16.20
C PHE A 62 2.91 4.60 15.83
N PRO A 63 4.10 4.85 16.45
CA PRO A 63 5.32 4.11 16.13
C PRO A 63 5.24 2.64 16.54
N MET A 64 4.95 1.77 15.59
CA MET A 64 5.01 0.32 15.81
C MET A 64 5.25 -0.43 14.51
N ALA A 65 5.76 -1.64 14.66
CA ALA A 65 5.94 -2.61 13.60
C ALA A 65 5.72 -4.02 14.14
N GLY A 66 5.57 -4.98 13.27
CA GLY A 66 5.41 -6.38 13.63
C GLY A 66 5.95 -7.30 12.55
N VAL A 67 6.08 -8.56 12.92
CA VAL A 67 6.42 -9.65 12.00
C VAL A 67 5.45 -10.78 12.25
N LEU A 68 4.72 -11.20 11.22
CA LEU A 68 3.87 -12.38 11.26
C LEU A 68 4.71 -13.57 10.80
N ILE A 69 4.84 -14.57 11.65
CA ILE A 69 5.77 -15.69 11.45
C ILE A 69 4.97 -16.99 11.38
N SER A 70 5.22 -17.79 10.35
CA SER A 70 4.60 -19.11 10.20
C SER A 70 4.89 -20.01 11.41
N PRO A 71 3.91 -20.84 11.84
CA PRO A 71 4.11 -21.81 12.92
C PRO A 71 5.20 -22.88 12.67
N MET A 72 5.74 -22.94 11.46
CA MET A 72 6.89 -23.80 11.15
C MET A 72 8.14 -23.42 11.93
N PHE A 73 8.28 -22.15 12.29
CA PHE A 73 9.37 -21.64 13.12
C PHE A 73 9.04 -21.88 14.60
N LYS A 74 10.00 -22.43 15.32
CA LYS A 74 9.85 -22.64 16.76
C LYS A 74 10.59 -21.54 17.51
N PRO A 75 9.92 -20.81 18.42
CA PRO A 75 10.57 -19.77 19.20
C PRO A 75 11.61 -20.39 20.14
N VAL A 76 12.75 -19.71 20.29
CA VAL A 76 13.78 -20.05 21.25
C VAL A 76 13.98 -18.86 22.20
N TYR A 77 14.03 -19.15 23.50
CA TYR A 77 14.23 -18.10 24.51
C TYR A 77 15.52 -17.32 24.24
N GLY A 78 15.43 -15.98 24.28
CA GLY A 78 16.58 -15.09 24.04
C GLY A 78 16.94 -14.87 22.56
N GLN A 79 16.22 -15.48 21.62
CA GLN A 79 16.46 -15.30 20.18
C GLN A 79 16.12 -13.89 19.69
N LEU A 80 15.05 -13.31 20.22
CA LEU A 80 14.59 -11.96 19.90
C LEU A 80 14.45 -11.15 21.18
N GLY A 81 14.85 -9.89 21.13
CA GLY A 81 14.68 -8.97 22.24
C GLY A 81 14.40 -7.56 21.76
N THR A 82 13.51 -6.88 22.46
CA THR A 82 13.20 -5.48 22.23
C THR A 82 12.71 -4.83 23.52
N THR A 83 13.19 -3.63 23.82
CA THR A 83 12.83 -2.94 25.06
C THR A 83 11.37 -2.49 25.05
N PHE A 84 10.89 -1.95 23.93
CA PHE A 84 9.55 -1.38 23.81
C PHE A 84 8.60 -2.19 22.94
N GLY A 85 9.05 -3.26 22.30
CA GLY A 85 8.20 -4.08 21.43
C GLY A 85 7.05 -4.72 22.20
N GLY A 86 5.85 -4.70 21.64
CA GLY A 86 4.64 -5.25 22.25
C GLY A 86 4.14 -4.45 23.46
N ASN A 87 4.53 -3.17 23.61
CA ASN A 87 3.99 -2.36 24.69
C ASN A 87 2.47 -2.16 24.52
N HIS A 88 1.77 -2.04 25.65
CA HIS A 88 0.30 -1.99 25.67
C HIS A 88 -0.28 -0.84 24.85
N LEU A 89 0.36 0.32 24.83
CA LEU A 89 -0.13 1.49 24.11
C LEU A 89 -0.07 1.26 22.59
N ALA A 90 1.04 0.72 22.09
CA ALA A 90 1.17 0.35 20.68
C ALA A 90 0.15 -0.73 20.27
N CYS A 91 -0.01 -1.77 21.10
CA CYS A 91 -0.99 -2.83 20.82
C CYS A 91 -2.43 -2.29 20.82
N SER A 92 -2.78 -1.40 21.76
CA SER A 92 -4.10 -0.76 21.79
C SER A 92 -4.35 0.11 20.55
N ALA A 93 -3.33 0.86 20.11
CA ALA A 93 -3.43 1.65 18.88
C ALA A 93 -3.66 0.74 17.65
N ALA A 94 -2.94 -0.37 17.54
CA ALA A 94 -3.14 -1.32 16.44
C ALA A 94 -4.52 -1.97 16.45
N LEU A 95 -5.02 -2.36 17.62
CA LEU A 95 -6.37 -2.92 17.75
C LEU A 95 -7.42 -1.90 17.29
N ALA A 96 -7.34 -0.66 17.76
CA ALA A 96 -8.26 0.40 17.35
C ALA A 96 -8.22 0.63 15.82
N VAL A 97 -7.04 0.60 15.21
CA VAL A 97 -6.91 0.71 13.75
C VAL A 97 -7.59 -0.45 13.02
N MET A 98 -7.39 -1.69 13.49
CA MET A 98 -8.03 -2.85 12.88
C MET A 98 -9.55 -2.80 13.03
N ASP A 99 -10.06 -2.41 14.19
CA ASP A 99 -11.49 -2.25 14.44
C ASP A 99 -12.12 -1.23 13.47
N VAL A 100 -11.47 -0.07 13.27
CA VAL A 100 -11.95 0.95 12.31
C VAL A 100 -11.91 0.44 10.88
N ILE A 101 -10.82 -0.23 10.47
CA ILE A 101 -10.72 -0.82 9.11
C ILE A 101 -11.89 -1.78 8.85
N GLU A 102 -12.24 -2.61 9.83
CA GLU A 102 -13.33 -3.57 9.72
C GLU A 102 -14.70 -2.91 9.76
N GLN A 103 -14.96 -2.07 10.77
CA GLN A 103 -16.28 -1.44 11.00
C GLN A 103 -16.68 -0.48 9.87
N GLU A 104 -15.72 0.23 9.30
CA GLU A 104 -15.96 1.17 8.20
C GLU A 104 -15.75 0.55 6.80
N ASN A 105 -15.49 -0.76 6.72
CA ASN A 105 -15.24 -1.49 5.46
C ASN A 105 -14.17 -0.83 4.58
N LEU A 106 -13.07 -0.37 5.20
CA LEU A 106 -12.07 0.45 4.51
C LEU A 106 -11.27 -0.31 3.46
N VAL A 107 -11.19 -1.64 3.54
CA VAL A 107 -10.56 -2.48 2.50
C VAL A 107 -11.37 -2.42 1.21
N GLU A 108 -12.67 -2.60 1.30
CA GLU A 108 -13.61 -2.52 0.18
C GLU A 108 -13.69 -1.10 -0.38
N ASN A 109 -13.70 -0.08 0.48
CA ASN A 109 -13.64 1.32 0.07
C ASN A 109 -12.35 1.60 -0.71
N ALA A 110 -11.20 1.19 -0.20
CA ALA A 110 -9.91 1.36 -0.88
C ALA A 110 -9.88 0.68 -2.25
N LYS A 111 -10.54 -0.49 -2.38
CA LYS A 111 -10.68 -1.17 -3.66
C LYS A 111 -11.58 -0.38 -4.60
N ALA A 112 -12.79 -0.03 -4.19
CA ALA A 112 -13.79 0.61 -5.03
C ALA A 112 -13.34 2.00 -5.52
N VAL A 113 -12.84 2.85 -4.61
CA VAL A 113 -12.34 4.19 -4.95
C VAL A 113 -11.04 4.09 -5.75
N GLY A 114 -10.18 3.13 -5.42
CA GLY A 114 -8.95 2.86 -6.16
C GLY A 114 -9.19 2.43 -7.59
N ASP A 115 -10.10 1.49 -7.82
CA ASP A 115 -10.49 1.04 -9.17
C ASP A 115 -11.07 2.20 -10.00
N TYR A 116 -11.93 3.02 -9.39
CA TYR A 116 -12.46 4.23 -10.02
C TYR A 116 -11.34 5.21 -10.43
N LEU A 117 -10.44 5.52 -9.51
CA LEU A 117 -9.31 6.42 -9.81
C LEU A 117 -8.40 5.86 -10.92
N LEU A 118 -8.09 4.57 -10.89
CA LEU A 118 -7.27 3.92 -11.92
C LEU A 118 -7.91 4.03 -13.31
N GLU A 119 -9.22 3.82 -13.44
CA GLU A 119 -9.93 3.94 -14.72
C GLU A 119 -10.01 5.39 -15.21
N GLU A 120 -10.30 6.34 -14.33
CA GLU A 120 -10.37 7.75 -14.72
C GLU A 120 -9.00 8.32 -15.11
N LEU A 121 -7.94 7.96 -14.36
CA LEU A 121 -6.58 8.44 -14.62
C LEU A 121 -6.00 7.94 -15.94
N LYS A 122 -6.40 6.77 -16.42
CA LYS A 122 -6.02 6.25 -17.75
C LYS A 122 -6.53 7.13 -18.91
N LYS A 123 -7.54 7.95 -18.68
CA LYS A 123 -8.12 8.83 -19.72
C LYS A 123 -7.28 10.08 -19.97
N PHE A 124 -6.28 10.37 -19.14
CA PHE A 124 -5.40 11.52 -19.32
C PHE A 124 -4.23 11.18 -20.25
N PRO A 125 -4.17 11.74 -21.46
CA PRO A 125 -3.13 11.39 -22.45
C PRO A 125 -1.72 11.82 -22.04
N GLN A 126 -1.59 12.72 -21.06
CA GLN A 126 -0.30 13.17 -20.52
C GLN A 126 0.37 12.09 -19.64
N ILE A 127 -0.39 11.10 -19.17
CA ILE A 127 0.12 10.03 -18.32
C ILE A 127 0.59 8.88 -19.22
N LYS A 128 1.86 8.57 -19.14
CA LYS A 128 2.48 7.46 -19.90
C LYS A 128 1.98 6.09 -19.44
N GLU A 129 1.92 5.87 -18.13
CA GLU A 129 1.47 4.61 -17.52
C GLU A 129 0.75 4.89 -16.21
N VAL A 130 -0.44 4.32 -16.06
CA VAL A 130 -1.19 4.27 -14.80
C VAL A 130 -1.11 2.85 -14.26
N ARG A 131 -0.58 2.68 -13.04
CA ARG A 131 -0.49 1.38 -12.39
C ARG A 131 -0.79 1.48 -10.91
N GLY A 132 -1.32 0.42 -10.33
CA GLY A 132 -1.69 0.39 -8.92
C GLY A 132 -2.67 -0.71 -8.58
N ARG A 133 -2.95 -0.83 -7.29
CA ARG A 133 -4.04 -1.64 -6.73
C ARG A 133 -4.62 -0.89 -5.53
N GLY A 134 -5.94 -0.81 -5.43
CA GLY A 134 -6.60 -0.03 -4.40
C GLY A 134 -6.13 1.42 -4.40
N LEU A 135 -5.85 1.96 -3.22
CA LEU A 135 -5.36 3.33 -3.04
C LEU A 135 -3.81 3.41 -3.00
N MET A 136 -3.13 2.54 -3.71
CA MET A 136 -1.69 2.58 -3.95
C MET A 136 -1.45 2.73 -5.46
N ILE A 137 -1.36 3.99 -5.93
CA ILE A 137 -1.38 4.34 -7.36
C ILE A 137 -0.09 5.07 -7.75
N GLY A 138 0.47 4.70 -8.89
CA GLY A 138 1.61 5.34 -9.54
C GLY A 138 1.25 5.82 -10.93
N LEU A 139 1.55 7.09 -11.20
CA LEU A 139 1.35 7.73 -12.50
C LEU A 139 2.74 8.05 -13.07
N GLU A 140 3.13 7.39 -14.13
CA GLU A 140 4.40 7.64 -14.79
C GLU A 140 4.22 8.66 -15.92
N PHE A 141 5.13 9.63 -15.97
CA PHE A 141 5.20 10.67 -16.99
C PHE A 141 6.49 10.53 -17.79
N GLU A 142 6.53 11.08 -18.99
CA GLU A 142 7.77 11.16 -19.76
C GLU A 142 8.75 12.16 -19.12
N GLU A 143 8.25 13.30 -18.67
CA GLU A 143 9.03 14.38 -18.09
C GLU A 143 9.08 14.31 -16.55
N PRO A 144 10.07 14.95 -15.92
CA PRO A 144 10.15 15.06 -14.47
C PRO A 144 8.91 15.75 -13.85
N ILE A 145 8.36 15.15 -12.80
CA ILE A 145 7.11 15.63 -12.16
C ILE A 145 7.30 16.76 -11.15
N LYS A 146 8.47 17.34 -11.03
CA LYS A 146 8.76 18.38 -10.01
C LYS A 146 7.82 19.57 -10.13
N GLU A 147 7.65 20.10 -11.33
CA GLU A 147 6.78 21.24 -11.58
C GLU A 147 5.30 20.89 -11.39
N LEU A 148 4.86 19.75 -11.93
CA LEU A 148 3.51 19.23 -11.73
C LEU A 148 3.17 19.12 -10.24
N ARG A 149 4.07 18.58 -9.42
CA ARG A 149 3.87 18.48 -7.97
C ARG A 149 3.82 19.85 -7.29
N SER A 150 4.65 20.80 -7.72
CA SER A 150 4.59 22.16 -7.19
C SER A 150 3.24 22.80 -7.46
N ARG A 151 2.74 22.72 -8.67
CA ARG A 151 1.42 23.23 -9.05
C ARG A 151 0.29 22.53 -8.27
N LEU A 152 0.34 21.21 -8.13
CA LEU A 152 -0.62 20.48 -7.31
C LEU A 152 -0.67 20.99 -5.87
N ILE A 153 0.48 21.23 -5.25
CA ILE A 153 0.56 21.67 -3.85
C ILE A 153 0.13 23.13 -3.70
N TYR A 154 0.70 24.04 -4.50
CA TYR A 154 0.56 25.47 -4.27
C TYR A 154 -0.66 26.08 -4.93
N ASP A 155 -1.09 25.58 -6.10
CA ASP A 155 -2.23 26.13 -6.83
C ASP A 155 -3.54 25.37 -6.50
N GLU A 156 -3.46 24.03 -6.36
CA GLU A 156 -4.64 23.20 -6.16
C GLU A 156 -4.74 22.58 -4.75
N HIS A 157 -3.76 22.80 -3.87
CA HIS A 157 -3.71 22.31 -2.48
C HIS A 157 -3.83 20.77 -2.37
N VAL A 158 -3.24 20.06 -3.33
CA VAL A 158 -3.21 18.60 -3.38
C VAL A 158 -1.81 18.07 -3.09
N PHE A 159 -1.66 17.38 -1.97
CA PHE A 159 -0.39 16.79 -1.55
C PHE A 159 -0.20 15.42 -2.18
N THR A 160 0.92 15.20 -2.84
CA THR A 160 1.26 13.94 -3.50
C THR A 160 2.67 13.50 -3.17
N GLY A 161 2.94 12.19 -3.33
CA GLY A 161 4.27 11.64 -3.22
C GLY A 161 5.00 11.55 -4.57
N ALA A 162 6.26 11.16 -4.52
CA ALA A 162 7.06 10.85 -5.71
C ALA A 162 7.77 9.50 -5.55
N SER A 163 8.11 8.88 -6.68
CA SER A 163 9.01 7.74 -6.73
C SER A 163 9.94 7.89 -7.93
N GLY A 164 11.22 8.20 -7.65
CA GLY A 164 12.13 8.67 -8.69
C GLY A 164 11.75 10.08 -9.17
N THR A 165 12.11 10.41 -10.40
CA THR A 165 11.96 11.74 -10.97
C THR A 165 10.64 11.95 -11.70
N ASN A 166 10.05 10.91 -12.27
CA ASN A 166 8.92 10.98 -13.20
C ASN A 166 7.70 10.14 -12.81
N VAL A 167 7.65 9.61 -11.59
CA VAL A 167 6.45 8.89 -11.09
C VAL A 167 5.80 9.66 -9.95
N LEU A 168 4.59 10.16 -10.20
CA LEU A 168 3.72 10.71 -9.18
C LEU A 168 3.05 9.56 -8.41
N ARG A 169 3.09 9.62 -7.09
CA ARG A 169 2.53 8.59 -6.20
C ARG A 169 1.32 9.13 -5.49
N LEU A 170 0.20 8.41 -5.60
CA LEU A 170 -1.02 8.69 -4.85
C LEU A 170 -1.20 7.62 -3.78
N LEU A 171 -1.25 8.06 -2.53
CA LEU A 171 -1.44 7.23 -1.34
C LEU A 171 -2.42 7.94 -0.39
N PRO A 172 -3.66 8.22 -0.82
CA PRO A 172 -4.65 8.91 0.01
C PRO A 172 -5.05 8.05 1.21
N PRO A 173 -5.73 8.60 2.22
CA PRO A 173 -6.25 7.81 3.34
C PRO A 173 -7.23 6.74 2.85
N LEU A 174 -7.36 5.62 3.59
CA LEU A 174 -8.27 4.53 3.22
C LEU A 174 -9.74 4.95 3.21
N CYS A 175 -10.09 5.96 4.00
CA CYS A 175 -11.43 6.55 4.09
C CYS A 175 -11.73 7.60 3.01
N LEU A 176 -10.85 7.77 1.99
CA LEU A 176 -11.12 8.66 0.86
C LEU A 176 -12.49 8.33 0.26
N SER A 177 -13.39 9.31 0.22
CA SER A 177 -14.71 9.16 -0.37
C SER A 177 -14.66 9.23 -1.90
N MET A 178 -15.72 8.77 -2.54
CA MET A 178 -15.88 8.89 -4.00
C MET A 178 -15.97 10.36 -4.45
N GLU A 179 -16.58 11.21 -3.63
CA GLU A 179 -16.70 12.64 -3.87
C GLU A 179 -15.34 13.34 -3.86
N GLU A 180 -14.52 13.03 -2.86
CA GLU A 180 -13.14 13.55 -2.76
C GLU A 180 -12.25 13.04 -3.89
N ALA A 181 -12.44 11.79 -4.33
CA ALA A 181 -11.75 11.25 -5.50
C ALA A 181 -12.10 12.02 -6.78
N LYS A 182 -13.37 12.36 -6.97
CA LYS A 182 -13.83 13.20 -8.10
C LYS A 182 -13.27 14.62 -8.01
N GLU A 183 -13.26 15.21 -6.82
CA GLU A 183 -12.67 16.52 -6.57
C GLU A 183 -11.17 16.50 -6.91
N PHE A 184 -10.44 15.48 -6.45
CA PHE A 184 -9.04 15.30 -6.82
C PHE A 184 -8.85 15.30 -8.34
N LEU A 185 -9.64 14.52 -9.08
CA LEU A 185 -9.53 14.44 -10.55
C LEU A 185 -9.82 15.79 -11.22
N ALA A 186 -10.79 16.55 -10.72
CA ALA A 186 -11.09 17.90 -11.22
C ALA A 186 -9.93 18.87 -11.01
N ARG A 187 -9.30 18.86 -9.84
CA ARG A 187 -8.11 19.67 -9.52
C ARG A 187 -6.90 19.21 -10.33
N PHE A 188 -6.68 17.89 -10.42
CA PHE A 188 -5.58 17.29 -11.17
C PHE A 188 -5.62 17.70 -12.66
N LYS A 189 -6.82 17.72 -13.26
CA LYS A 189 -7.02 18.14 -14.64
C LYS A 189 -6.57 19.58 -14.93
N LYS A 190 -6.64 20.50 -13.95
CA LYS A 190 -6.25 21.91 -14.14
C LYS A 190 -4.74 22.11 -14.25
N VAL A 191 -3.95 21.16 -13.73
CA VAL A 191 -2.49 21.26 -13.70
C VAL A 191 -1.79 20.42 -14.76
N LEU A 192 -2.54 19.60 -15.49
CA LEU A 192 -2.04 18.86 -16.66
C LEU A 192 -2.18 19.68 -17.93
#